data_7d1980a7c3fad26a017e8a677ffaa331
#
_entry.id   7d1980a7c3fad26a017e8a677ffaa331
#
_cell.length_a   1.000
_cell.length_b   1.000
_cell.length_c   1.000
_cell.angle_alpha   90.00
_cell.angle_beta   90.00
_cell.angle_gamma   90.00
#
_symmetry.space_group_name_H-M   'P 1'
#
loop_
_entity.id
_entity.type
_entity.pdbx_description
1 polymer ?
#
loop_
_entity_poly.entity_id
_entity_poly.type
_entity_poly.pdbx_seq_one_letter_code
_entity_poly.pdbx_strand_id
1 'polypeptide(L)'
;MRTGLQATMLIAAMLFAMYGCKGSSEPVDLETSAGGEATAAGDEAVDGEPGPATGGGMATTPEESPWGATKAEQCRRQARPTMSSKATKSFDAGVRAAASGDAKRAEADFRAALKRDPNAYPAMYNLGVLADRAGNERDAISEYERALRILPDYEPAARGISTIQIRRGQVQAAVATVEPLANRYRSNLEMQALYAGVLVEARRYDEAWMAARRALKCDERFVPALVALVKASRAQGRDELADSILDQALQVDSNFAELHFLDGERLKAEPGRLREAMAAYQRAVQLRPSYAEAQMALGIQLLAGGNYSGALSHFQAAEQLVPTLPAVHVNLGDAYRATKQWTESQRAYRRALELRSKLPEAHYGLGLLFLSAAGDFPGLDALTAYEKAVDELNRYRSEMGPRLAKDDQSEEYLRDLDRMIKRARRQQERERGGAS
;
A
#
# COMPACT_ATOMS: atom_id res chain seq x y z
N MET A 1 -21.05 -0.04 27.96
CA MET A 1 -20.65 0.83 26.82
C MET A 1 -19.15 0.86 26.52
N ARG A 2 -18.22 0.67 27.48
CA ARG A 2 -16.76 0.63 27.18
C ARG A 2 -16.28 -0.66 26.50
N THR A 3 -16.95 -1.79 26.69
CA THR A 3 -16.58 -3.10 26.11
C THR A 3 -16.89 -3.23 24.61
N GLY A 4 -17.93 -2.56 24.12
CA GLY A 4 -18.33 -2.63 22.71
C GLY A 4 -17.34 -1.93 21.74
N LEU A 5 -16.69 -0.85 22.19
CA LEU A 5 -15.71 -0.13 21.35
C LEU A 5 -14.44 -0.96 21.11
N GLN A 6 -14.01 -1.74 22.12
CA GLN A 6 -12.80 -2.59 21.98
C GLN A 6 -13.03 -3.78 21.05
N ALA A 7 -14.22 -4.34 21.01
CA ALA A 7 -14.53 -5.45 20.11
C ALA A 7 -14.65 -5.02 18.65
N THR A 8 -15.17 -3.82 18.38
CA THR A 8 -15.23 -3.26 17.02
C THR A 8 -13.84 -3.00 16.45
N MET A 9 -12.90 -2.56 17.30
CA MET A 9 -11.51 -2.35 16.94
C MET A 9 -10.78 -3.66 16.63
N LEU A 10 -11.08 -4.75 17.34
CA LEU A 10 -10.50 -6.07 17.06
C LEU A 10 -10.96 -6.62 15.70
N ILE A 11 -12.21 -6.42 15.32
CA ILE A 11 -12.72 -6.88 14.01
C ILE A 11 -12.11 -6.10 12.86
N ALA A 12 -11.96 -4.78 12.97
CA ALA A 12 -11.25 -3.98 11.97
C ALA A 12 -9.77 -4.37 11.85
N ALA A 13 -9.11 -4.65 12.98
CA ALA A 13 -7.72 -5.12 13.00
C ALA A 13 -7.58 -6.57 12.50
N MET A 14 -8.50 -7.48 12.85
CA MET A 14 -8.49 -8.87 12.35
C MET A 14 -8.84 -8.95 10.86
N LEU A 15 -9.73 -8.10 10.36
CA LEU A 15 -10.10 -8.07 8.95
C LEU A 15 -9.00 -7.43 8.09
N PHE A 16 -8.22 -6.49 8.64
CA PHE A 16 -7.00 -6.00 7.99
C PHE A 16 -5.94 -7.11 7.90
N ALA A 17 -5.81 -7.97 8.91
CA ALA A 17 -4.93 -9.14 8.87
C ALA A 17 -5.40 -10.22 7.89
N MET A 18 -6.71 -10.36 7.65
CA MET A 18 -7.26 -11.33 6.67
C MET A 18 -7.39 -10.77 5.25
N TYR A 19 -7.51 -9.44 5.07
CA TYR A 19 -7.66 -8.74 3.80
C TYR A 19 -6.59 -7.67 3.58
N GLY A 20 -5.82 -7.35 4.60
CA GLY A 20 -4.64 -6.51 4.53
C GLY A 20 -3.56 -7.23 3.74
N CYS A 21 -2.97 -6.53 2.80
CA CYS A 21 -1.96 -7.04 1.86
C CYS A 21 -2.50 -7.93 0.73
N LYS A 22 -3.69 -7.68 0.21
CA LYS A 22 -3.96 -7.97 -1.19
C LYS A 22 -3.53 -6.77 -2.03
N GLY A 23 -2.26 -6.72 -2.29
CA GLY A 23 -1.60 -5.75 -3.14
C GLY A 23 -0.89 -4.66 -2.33
N SER A 24 0.43 -4.72 -2.29
CA SER A 24 1.25 -3.55 -2.00
C SER A 24 0.94 -2.49 -3.05
N SER A 25 -0.03 -1.61 -2.76
CA SER A 25 -0.28 -0.44 -3.58
C SER A 25 0.77 0.60 -3.21
N GLU A 26 2.02 0.36 -3.63
CA GLU A 26 2.99 1.44 -3.60
C GLU A 26 2.45 2.55 -4.50
N PRO A 27 2.27 3.77 -3.99
CA PRO A 27 1.98 4.90 -4.85
C PRO A 27 3.15 5.03 -5.82
N VAL A 28 2.85 5.04 -7.10
CA VAL A 28 3.83 5.20 -8.14
C VAL A 28 4.34 6.64 -8.07
N ASP A 29 5.60 6.82 -7.67
CA ASP A 29 6.19 8.15 -7.51
C ASP A 29 6.53 8.78 -8.86
N LEU A 30 6.46 10.12 -8.95
CA LEU A 30 6.84 10.87 -10.14
C LEU A 30 8.36 10.79 -10.34
N GLU A 31 8.80 10.42 -11.55
CA GLU A 31 10.22 10.52 -11.89
C GLU A 31 10.68 11.97 -12.06
N THR A 32 11.91 12.23 -11.67
CA THR A 32 12.59 13.50 -11.93
C THR A 32 13.56 13.36 -13.12
N SER A 33 13.95 14.46 -13.75
CA SER A 33 14.84 14.46 -14.91
C SER A 33 16.29 14.03 -14.60
N ALA A 34 16.69 14.15 -13.35
CA ALA A 34 17.97 13.62 -12.89
C ALA A 34 17.79 12.11 -12.66
N GLY A 35 18.28 11.31 -13.60
CA GLY A 35 18.50 9.90 -13.32
C GLY A 35 19.38 9.82 -12.08
N GLY A 36 18.79 9.38 -10.96
CA GLY A 36 19.50 9.33 -9.70
C GLY A 36 20.72 8.41 -9.80
N GLU A 37 21.85 8.98 -10.10
CA GLU A 37 23.10 8.38 -9.71
C GLU A 37 23.07 8.36 -8.18
N ALA A 38 22.97 7.17 -7.60
CA ALA A 38 23.32 6.97 -6.22
C ALA A 38 24.79 7.43 -6.10
N THR A 39 24.98 8.60 -5.51
CA THR A 39 26.30 9.06 -5.13
C THR A 39 26.83 8.04 -4.14
N ALA A 40 27.76 7.22 -4.61
CA ALA A 40 28.65 6.48 -3.75
C ALA A 40 29.34 7.52 -2.86
N ALA A 41 29.14 7.40 -1.55
CA ALA A 41 29.86 8.18 -0.56
C ALA A 41 31.35 8.05 -0.85
N GLY A 42 32.02 9.23 -0.98
CA GLY A 42 33.43 9.29 -1.27
C GLY A 42 34.25 8.60 -0.20
N ASP A 43 35.13 7.71 -0.61
CA ASP A 43 36.28 7.27 0.16
C ASP A 43 37.24 8.48 0.30
N GLU A 44 37.33 9.01 1.50
CA GLU A 44 38.46 9.86 1.89
C GLU A 44 39.71 8.98 1.89
N ALA A 45 40.61 9.26 0.97
CA ALA A 45 41.93 8.67 0.93
C ALA A 45 42.75 9.14 2.13
N VAL A 46 43.10 8.21 3.00
CA VAL A 46 44.17 8.39 4.01
C VAL A 46 45.48 7.94 3.39
N ASP A 47 46.36 8.90 3.17
CA ASP A 47 47.75 8.66 2.79
C ASP A 47 48.48 7.84 3.86
N GLY A 48 48.89 6.61 3.52
CA GLY A 48 49.75 5.76 4.30
C GLY A 48 50.82 5.14 3.39
N GLU A 49 52.12 5.46 3.73
CA GLU A 49 53.30 5.04 3.00
C GLU A 49 53.45 3.50 2.80
N PRO A 50 54.09 3.05 1.73
CA PRO A 50 54.19 1.61 1.41
C PRO A 50 55.37 0.95 2.17
N GLY A 51 55.06 -0.09 2.97
CA GLY A 51 56.03 -1.04 3.47
C GLY A 51 56.23 -2.20 2.47
N PRO A 52 57.41 -2.89 2.52
CA PRO A 52 57.87 -3.73 1.42
C PRO A 52 57.13 -5.08 1.30
N ALA A 53 56.91 -5.47 0.06
CA ALA A 53 56.33 -6.72 -0.34
C ALA A 53 57.18 -7.95 -0.05
N THR A 54 56.58 -8.98 0.59
CA THR A 54 57.01 -10.37 0.46
C THR A 54 55.81 -11.29 0.49
N GLY A 55 55.71 -12.15 -0.51
CA GLY A 55 54.85 -13.33 -0.47
C GLY A 55 53.93 -13.48 -1.68
N GLY A 56 54.37 -14.33 -2.61
CA GLY A 56 53.56 -14.71 -3.79
C GLY A 56 52.22 -15.32 -3.42
N GLY A 57 51.18 -14.61 -3.80
CA GLY A 57 49.82 -15.12 -3.86
C GLY A 57 49.47 -15.43 -5.31
N MET A 58 49.15 -16.67 -5.60
CA MET A 58 48.58 -17.10 -6.89
C MET A 58 47.41 -16.17 -7.27
N ALA A 59 47.52 -15.55 -8.43
CA ALA A 59 46.39 -14.89 -9.06
C ALA A 59 45.30 -15.95 -9.27
N THR A 60 44.22 -15.85 -8.50
CA THR A 60 42.99 -16.59 -8.80
C THR A 60 42.41 -15.97 -10.05
N THR A 61 42.45 -16.72 -11.14
CA THR A 61 41.66 -16.39 -12.37
C THR A 61 40.19 -16.18 -11.99
N PRO A 62 39.50 -15.17 -12.56
CA PRO A 62 38.06 -14.99 -12.34
C PRO A 62 37.38 -16.31 -12.69
N GLU A 63 36.57 -16.84 -11.80
CA GLU A 63 35.69 -17.99 -12.11
C GLU A 63 34.84 -17.64 -13.33
N GLU A 64 35.23 -18.18 -14.49
CA GLU A 64 34.37 -18.15 -15.68
C GLU A 64 33.11 -18.95 -15.39
N SER A 65 31.96 -18.28 -15.45
CA SER A 65 30.67 -18.97 -15.39
C SER A 65 30.60 -19.99 -16.55
N PRO A 66 29.90 -21.13 -16.41
CA PRO A 66 29.70 -22.10 -17.48
C PRO A 66 29.10 -21.51 -18.77
N TRP A 67 28.73 -20.27 -18.76
CA TRP A 67 28.06 -19.50 -19.82
C TRP A 67 28.97 -18.40 -20.41
N GLY A 68 30.25 -18.35 -20.09
CA GLY A 68 31.24 -17.49 -20.75
C GLY A 68 31.22 -15.99 -20.44
N ALA A 69 30.31 -15.49 -19.59
CA ALA A 69 30.25 -14.08 -19.20
C ALA A 69 30.66 -13.89 -17.73
N THR A 70 31.45 -12.86 -17.44
CA THR A 70 31.83 -12.50 -16.05
C THR A 70 30.59 -12.00 -15.26
N LYS A 71 30.63 -12.11 -13.92
CA LYS A 71 29.56 -11.58 -13.03
C LYS A 71 29.24 -10.11 -13.35
N ALA A 72 30.27 -9.31 -13.63
CA ALA A 72 30.14 -7.89 -13.97
C ALA A 72 29.41 -7.67 -15.31
N GLU A 73 29.62 -8.53 -16.31
CA GLU A 73 28.91 -8.44 -17.62
C GLU A 73 27.48 -8.90 -17.50
N GLN A 74 27.20 -9.94 -16.72
CA GLN A 74 25.83 -10.45 -16.49
C GLN A 74 24.96 -9.45 -15.75
N CYS A 75 25.56 -8.56 -14.95
CA CYS A 75 24.88 -7.59 -14.09
C CYS A 75 24.95 -6.16 -14.62
N ARG A 76 25.44 -5.96 -15.85
CA ARG A 76 25.61 -4.63 -16.46
C ARG A 76 24.23 -4.03 -16.77
N ARG A 77 23.94 -2.86 -16.19
CA ARG A 77 22.76 -2.09 -16.57
C ARG A 77 22.88 -1.58 -18.01
N GLN A 78 21.83 -1.73 -18.80
CA GLN A 78 21.79 -1.12 -20.14
C GLN A 78 21.68 0.41 -20.01
N ALA A 79 22.35 1.14 -20.92
CA ALA A 79 22.21 2.59 -21.00
C ALA A 79 20.76 2.97 -21.32
N ARG A 80 20.16 3.83 -20.50
CA ARG A 80 18.78 4.30 -20.74
C ARG A 80 18.78 5.40 -21.81
N PRO A 81 17.78 5.41 -22.70
CA PRO A 81 17.59 6.52 -23.64
C PRO A 81 17.38 7.84 -22.88
N THR A 82 18.06 8.89 -23.29
CA THR A 82 17.91 10.23 -22.71
C THR A 82 16.90 11.04 -23.49
N MET A 83 16.09 11.84 -22.79
CA MET A 83 15.20 12.80 -23.44
C MET A 83 15.98 13.92 -24.12
N SER A 84 15.40 14.50 -25.18
CA SER A 84 15.96 15.71 -25.78
C SER A 84 15.93 16.88 -24.79
N SER A 85 16.92 17.79 -24.87
CA SER A 85 17.01 18.96 -23.97
C SER A 85 15.77 19.87 -24.00
N LYS A 86 15.06 19.91 -25.14
CA LYS A 86 13.81 20.66 -25.29
C LYS A 86 12.64 19.98 -24.55
N ALA A 87 12.60 18.64 -24.55
CA ALA A 87 11.60 17.89 -23.81
C ALA A 87 11.85 17.93 -22.31
N THR A 88 13.10 17.85 -21.86
CA THR A 88 13.50 17.92 -20.45
C THR A 88 12.95 19.16 -19.75
N LYS A 89 13.02 20.36 -20.38
CA LYS A 89 12.47 21.58 -19.79
C LYS A 89 10.97 21.49 -19.47
N SER A 90 10.20 20.89 -20.40
CA SER A 90 8.77 20.70 -20.19
C SER A 90 8.48 19.61 -19.18
N PHE A 91 9.25 18.53 -19.21
CA PHE A 91 9.17 17.46 -18.24
C PHE A 91 9.40 17.96 -16.80
N ASP A 92 10.47 18.74 -16.58
CA ASP A 92 10.76 19.33 -15.26
C ASP A 92 9.69 20.31 -14.79
N ALA A 93 9.07 21.05 -15.71
CA ALA A 93 7.93 21.91 -15.37
C ALA A 93 6.73 21.04 -14.90
N GLY A 94 6.47 19.93 -15.59
CA GLY A 94 5.43 18.98 -15.22
C GLY A 94 5.68 18.33 -13.85
N VAL A 95 6.93 17.95 -13.57
CA VAL A 95 7.30 17.41 -12.24
C VAL A 95 7.06 18.45 -11.13
N ARG A 96 7.46 19.70 -11.33
CA ARG A 96 7.22 20.78 -10.35
C ARG A 96 5.73 21.05 -10.16
N ALA A 97 4.94 21.06 -11.23
CA ALA A 97 3.49 21.25 -11.15
C ALA A 97 2.82 20.09 -10.38
N ALA A 98 3.24 18.85 -10.65
CA ALA A 98 2.75 17.68 -9.91
C ALA A 98 3.12 17.72 -8.42
N ALA A 99 4.34 18.13 -8.09
CA ALA A 99 4.80 18.31 -6.72
C ALA A 99 4.02 19.41 -5.96
N SER A 100 3.55 20.43 -6.67
CA SER A 100 2.67 21.48 -6.09
C SER A 100 1.19 21.11 -6.06
N GLY A 101 0.81 19.90 -6.52
CA GLY A 101 -0.57 19.44 -6.56
C GLY A 101 -1.38 19.93 -7.77
N ASP A 102 -0.78 20.67 -8.72
CA ASP A 102 -1.43 21.14 -9.93
C ASP A 102 -1.39 20.05 -11.02
N ALA A 103 -2.27 19.06 -10.87
CA ALA A 103 -2.36 17.91 -11.78
C ALA A 103 -2.66 18.31 -13.23
N LYS A 104 -3.50 19.37 -13.45
CA LYS A 104 -3.85 19.82 -14.81
C LYS A 104 -2.65 20.43 -15.53
N ARG A 105 -1.88 21.25 -14.81
CA ARG A 105 -0.66 21.82 -15.35
C ARG A 105 0.39 20.75 -15.57
N ALA A 106 0.59 19.84 -14.63
CA ALA A 106 1.52 18.72 -14.78
C ALA A 106 1.21 17.90 -16.04
N GLU A 107 -0.06 17.55 -16.27
CA GLU A 107 -0.50 16.84 -17.45
C GLU A 107 -0.19 17.61 -18.75
N ALA A 108 -0.49 18.90 -18.78
CA ALA A 108 -0.20 19.76 -19.95
C ALA A 108 1.30 19.81 -20.25
N ASP A 109 2.14 19.94 -19.22
CA ASP A 109 3.59 20.03 -19.34
C ASP A 109 4.22 18.70 -19.77
N PHE A 110 3.75 17.54 -19.25
CA PHE A 110 4.19 16.22 -19.72
C PHE A 110 3.77 15.97 -21.17
N ARG A 111 2.56 16.34 -21.57
CA ARG A 111 2.14 16.29 -22.98
C ARG A 111 2.97 17.20 -23.87
N ALA A 112 3.38 18.37 -23.37
CA ALA A 112 4.29 19.26 -24.10
C ALA A 112 5.70 18.65 -24.24
N ALA A 113 6.18 17.89 -23.25
CA ALA A 113 7.42 17.13 -23.38
C ALA A 113 7.30 16.08 -24.48
N LEU A 114 6.21 15.31 -24.53
CA LEU A 114 5.97 14.30 -25.58
C LEU A 114 5.81 14.88 -26.98
N LYS A 115 5.28 16.11 -27.13
CA LYS A 115 5.26 16.80 -28.43
C LYS A 115 6.66 17.15 -28.93
N ARG A 116 7.62 17.34 -28.03
CA ARG A 116 9.02 17.68 -28.37
C ARG A 116 9.90 16.44 -28.53
N ASP A 117 9.56 15.37 -27.81
CA ASP A 117 10.23 14.09 -27.87
C ASP A 117 9.20 12.96 -27.67
N PRO A 118 8.72 12.36 -28.77
CA PRO A 118 7.75 11.27 -28.72
C PRO A 118 8.24 10.03 -27.97
N ASN A 119 9.53 9.89 -27.74
CA ASN A 119 10.15 8.78 -27.04
C ASN A 119 10.45 9.10 -25.55
N ALA A 120 9.97 10.22 -25.04
CA ALA A 120 10.13 10.59 -23.64
C ALA A 120 9.32 9.66 -22.72
N TYR A 121 9.78 8.42 -22.55
CA TYR A 121 9.11 7.40 -21.70
C TYR A 121 8.85 7.87 -20.26
N PRO A 122 9.72 8.70 -19.60
CA PRO A 122 9.39 9.19 -18.26
C PRO A 122 8.17 10.11 -18.24
N ALA A 123 7.91 10.86 -19.32
CA ALA A 123 6.70 11.69 -19.41
C ALA A 123 5.43 10.83 -19.59
N MET A 124 5.51 9.73 -20.37
CA MET A 124 4.42 8.75 -20.46
C MET A 124 4.14 8.13 -19.10
N TYR A 125 5.18 7.69 -18.41
CA TYR A 125 5.06 7.14 -17.06
C TYR A 125 4.37 8.11 -16.10
N ASN A 126 4.81 9.37 -16.04
CA ASN A 126 4.22 10.37 -15.15
C ASN A 126 2.77 10.72 -15.53
N LEU A 127 2.40 10.68 -16.81
CA LEU A 127 1.00 10.76 -17.23
C LEU A 127 0.18 9.56 -16.70
N GLY A 128 0.75 8.36 -16.74
CA GLY A 128 0.16 7.18 -16.12
C GLY A 128 -0.06 7.34 -14.63
N VAL A 129 0.94 7.89 -13.91
CA VAL A 129 0.81 8.20 -12.46
C VAL A 129 -0.31 9.19 -12.18
N LEU A 130 -0.42 10.27 -12.97
CA LEU A 130 -1.50 11.25 -12.82
C LEU A 130 -2.88 10.62 -13.08
N ALA A 131 -2.98 9.78 -14.10
CA ALA A 131 -4.22 9.08 -14.42
C ALA A 131 -4.62 8.09 -13.31
N ASP A 132 -3.67 7.34 -12.76
CA ASP A 132 -3.91 6.40 -11.66
C ASP A 132 -4.39 7.13 -10.39
N ARG A 133 -3.73 8.24 -10.02
CA ARG A 133 -4.15 9.10 -8.89
C ARG A 133 -5.55 9.69 -9.08
N ALA A 134 -5.94 9.95 -10.34
CA ALA A 134 -7.30 10.40 -10.69
C ALA A 134 -8.34 9.26 -10.73
N GLY A 135 -7.93 8.00 -10.51
CA GLY A 135 -8.80 6.83 -10.62
C GLY A 135 -9.06 6.36 -12.06
N ASN A 136 -8.39 6.96 -13.06
CA ASN A 136 -8.51 6.60 -14.47
C ASN A 136 -7.58 5.45 -14.84
N GLU A 137 -7.82 4.28 -14.25
CA GLU A 137 -6.91 3.13 -14.35
C GLU A 137 -6.67 2.64 -15.79
N ARG A 138 -7.63 2.81 -16.71
CA ARG A 138 -7.46 2.44 -18.13
C ARG A 138 -6.42 3.33 -18.80
N ASP A 139 -6.51 4.64 -18.57
CA ASP A 139 -5.59 5.60 -19.14
C ASP A 139 -4.20 5.43 -18.52
N ALA A 140 -4.13 5.14 -17.21
CA ALA A 140 -2.89 4.84 -16.53
C ALA A 140 -2.15 3.64 -17.17
N ILE A 141 -2.85 2.51 -17.33
CA ILE A 141 -2.28 1.31 -17.98
C ILE A 141 -1.81 1.64 -19.39
N SER A 142 -2.61 2.36 -20.17
CA SER A 142 -2.24 2.74 -21.55
C SER A 142 -0.95 3.55 -21.62
N GLU A 143 -0.79 4.53 -20.71
CA GLU A 143 0.42 5.36 -20.66
C GLU A 143 1.65 4.57 -20.16
N TYR A 144 1.49 3.69 -19.18
CA TYR A 144 2.55 2.78 -18.74
C TYR A 144 2.97 1.81 -19.85
N GLU A 145 2.03 1.24 -20.60
CA GLU A 145 2.33 0.39 -21.77
C GLU A 145 3.07 1.17 -22.86
N ARG A 146 2.73 2.45 -23.06
CA ARG A 146 3.46 3.31 -23.99
C ARG A 146 4.92 3.47 -23.55
N ALA A 147 5.15 3.69 -22.27
CA ALA A 147 6.51 3.79 -21.73
C ALA A 147 7.28 2.47 -21.93
N LEU A 148 6.65 1.30 -21.68
CA LEU A 148 7.26 -0.02 -21.90
C LEU A 148 7.53 -0.33 -23.39
N ARG A 149 6.78 0.26 -24.31
CA ARG A 149 7.11 0.11 -25.75
C ARG A 149 8.40 0.83 -26.12
N ILE A 150 8.74 1.92 -25.43
CA ILE A 150 9.99 2.67 -25.67
C ILE A 150 11.15 2.04 -24.90
N LEU A 151 10.94 1.70 -23.64
CA LEU A 151 11.93 1.06 -22.77
C LEU A 151 11.30 -0.17 -22.10
N PRO A 152 11.42 -1.37 -22.69
CA PRO A 152 10.72 -2.56 -22.19
C PRO A 152 11.18 -3.05 -20.82
N ASP A 153 12.39 -2.69 -20.35
CA ASP A 153 12.88 -3.00 -19.01
C ASP A 153 12.66 -1.86 -18.00
N TYR A 154 11.77 -0.92 -18.34
CA TYR A 154 11.41 0.18 -17.46
C TYR A 154 10.50 -0.31 -16.33
N GLU A 155 11.14 -0.72 -15.23
CA GLU A 155 10.47 -1.32 -14.07
C GLU A 155 9.35 -0.46 -13.48
N PRO A 156 9.46 0.89 -13.35
CA PRO A 156 8.38 1.69 -12.77
C PRO A 156 7.05 1.57 -13.54
N ALA A 157 7.08 1.48 -14.87
CA ALA A 157 5.87 1.30 -15.65
C ALA A 157 5.28 -0.11 -15.50
N ALA A 158 6.12 -1.15 -15.47
CA ALA A 158 5.69 -2.52 -15.20
C ALA A 158 5.07 -2.64 -13.79
N ARG A 159 5.66 -1.96 -12.80
CA ARG A 159 5.13 -1.85 -11.44
C ARG A 159 3.76 -1.16 -11.44
N GLY A 160 3.61 -0.04 -12.12
CA GLY A 160 2.34 0.68 -12.22
C GLY A 160 1.21 -0.22 -12.74
N ILE A 161 1.45 -0.93 -13.84
CA ILE A 161 0.45 -1.87 -14.40
C ILE A 161 0.14 -2.99 -13.42
N SER A 162 1.16 -3.68 -12.89
CA SER A 162 0.96 -4.80 -11.99
C SER A 162 0.26 -4.39 -10.69
N THR A 163 0.55 -3.21 -10.15
CA THR A 163 -0.13 -2.66 -8.96
C THR A 163 -1.63 -2.45 -9.23
N ILE A 164 -2.00 -1.85 -10.36
CA ILE A 164 -3.42 -1.69 -10.74
C ILE A 164 -4.11 -3.05 -10.89
N GLN A 165 -3.46 -4.01 -11.54
CA GLN A 165 -4.00 -5.37 -11.72
C GLN A 165 -4.19 -6.09 -10.38
N ILE A 166 -3.23 -6.00 -9.46
CA ILE A 166 -3.32 -6.57 -8.11
C ILE A 166 -4.46 -5.91 -7.32
N ARG A 167 -4.57 -4.59 -7.36
CA ARG A 167 -5.65 -3.82 -6.71
C ARG A 167 -7.04 -4.25 -7.20
N ARG A 168 -7.17 -4.62 -8.48
CA ARG A 168 -8.37 -5.22 -9.07
C ARG A 168 -8.59 -6.69 -8.71
N GLY A 169 -7.69 -7.32 -7.97
CA GLY A 169 -7.72 -8.75 -7.69
C GLY A 169 -7.28 -9.63 -8.87
N GLN A 170 -6.71 -9.03 -9.92
CA GLN A 170 -6.26 -9.71 -11.14
C GLN A 170 -4.79 -10.14 -11.02
N VAL A 171 -4.45 -10.87 -9.96
CA VAL A 171 -3.06 -11.21 -9.63
C VAL A 171 -2.37 -11.99 -10.75
N GLN A 172 -3.09 -12.90 -11.42
CA GLN A 172 -2.52 -13.65 -12.54
C GLN A 172 -2.20 -12.77 -13.75
N ALA A 173 -2.97 -11.70 -13.98
CA ALA A 173 -2.65 -10.72 -15.01
C ALA A 173 -1.36 -9.95 -14.65
N ALA A 174 -1.16 -9.60 -13.39
CA ALA A 174 0.07 -8.97 -12.93
C ALA A 174 1.29 -9.88 -13.16
N VAL A 175 1.18 -11.18 -12.86
CA VAL A 175 2.23 -12.16 -13.19
C VAL A 175 2.48 -12.17 -14.70
N ALA A 176 1.43 -12.30 -15.52
CA ALA A 176 1.55 -12.34 -16.98
C ALA A 176 2.17 -11.06 -17.58
N THR A 177 2.03 -9.91 -16.91
CA THR A 177 2.65 -8.65 -17.29
C THR A 177 4.15 -8.64 -16.99
N VAL A 178 4.55 -9.06 -15.79
CA VAL A 178 5.93 -8.89 -15.30
C VAL A 178 6.84 -10.07 -15.66
N GLU A 179 6.33 -11.30 -15.68
CA GLU A 179 7.13 -12.50 -15.92
C GLU A 179 7.93 -12.48 -17.25
N PRO A 180 7.35 -12.11 -18.41
CA PRO A 180 8.10 -12.04 -19.66
C PRO A 180 9.23 -11.01 -19.61
N LEU A 181 9.01 -9.88 -18.94
CA LEU A 181 10.00 -8.81 -18.77
C LEU A 181 11.15 -9.29 -17.87
N ALA A 182 10.82 -9.87 -16.72
CA ALA A 182 11.81 -10.41 -15.77
C ALA A 182 12.64 -11.56 -16.39
N ASN A 183 12.03 -12.39 -17.22
CA ASN A 183 12.73 -13.48 -17.93
C ASN A 183 13.64 -12.96 -19.04
N ARG A 184 13.25 -11.89 -19.73
CA ARG A 184 14.06 -11.26 -20.78
C ARG A 184 15.20 -10.42 -20.21
N TYR A 185 14.94 -9.67 -19.14
CA TYR A 185 15.88 -8.72 -18.53
C TYR A 185 16.40 -9.23 -17.17
N ARG A 186 17.02 -10.40 -17.17
CA ARG A 186 17.46 -11.09 -15.93
C ARG A 186 18.48 -10.32 -15.10
N SER A 187 19.22 -9.40 -15.72
CA SER A 187 20.18 -8.53 -15.06
C SER A 187 19.59 -7.24 -14.49
N ASN A 188 18.32 -6.95 -14.78
CA ASN A 188 17.63 -5.80 -14.19
C ASN A 188 17.17 -6.16 -12.78
N LEU A 189 17.86 -5.63 -11.78
CA LEU A 189 17.64 -5.94 -10.36
C LEU A 189 16.24 -5.53 -9.91
N GLU A 190 15.82 -4.33 -10.33
CA GLU A 190 14.53 -3.76 -10.01
C GLU A 190 13.40 -4.63 -10.59
N MET A 191 13.54 -5.08 -11.84
CA MET A 191 12.57 -5.96 -12.50
C MET A 191 12.51 -7.34 -11.81
N GLN A 192 13.65 -7.89 -11.36
CA GLN A 192 13.66 -9.15 -10.62
C GLN A 192 12.98 -9.02 -9.25
N ALA A 193 13.21 -7.91 -8.53
CA ALA A 193 12.56 -7.65 -7.25
C ALA A 193 11.06 -7.40 -7.42
N LEU A 194 10.64 -6.65 -8.45
CA LEU A 194 9.24 -6.48 -8.79
C LEU A 194 8.56 -7.83 -9.07
N TYR A 195 9.20 -8.66 -9.89
CA TYR A 195 8.66 -9.99 -10.20
C TYR A 195 8.54 -10.86 -8.95
N ALA A 196 9.54 -10.82 -8.06
CA ALA A 196 9.47 -11.51 -6.78
C ALA A 196 8.28 -11.02 -5.93
N GLY A 197 8.06 -9.71 -5.85
CA GLY A 197 6.92 -9.13 -5.14
C GLY A 197 5.57 -9.58 -5.72
N VAL A 198 5.42 -9.54 -7.05
CA VAL A 198 4.19 -10.01 -7.73
C VAL A 198 3.96 -11.51 -7.51
N LEU A 199 5.01 -12.31 -7.46
CA LEU A 199 4.92 -13.74 -7.16
C LEU A 199 4.50 -14.03 -5.71
N VAL A 200 4.91 -13.19 -4.75
CA VAL A 200 4.42 -13.25 -3.36
C VAL A 200 2.90 -13.05 -3.33
N GLU A 201 2.39 -12.03 -4.04
CA GLU A 201 0.94 -11.78 -4.16
C GLU A 201 0.20 -12.95 -4.84
N ALA A 202 0.86 -13.61 -5.81
CA ALA A 202 0.34 -14.80 -6.48
C ALA A 202 0.48 -16.08 -5.62
N ARG A 203 1.05 -16.00 -4.43
CA ARG A 203 1.37 -17.12 -3.53
C ARG A 203 2.34 -18.16 -4.15
N ARG A 204 3.14 -17.73 -5.13
CA ARG A 204 4.18 -18.54 -5.79
C ARG A 204 5.52 -18.30 -5.08
N TYR A 205 5.61 -18.64 -3.80
CA TYR A 205 6.69 -18.22 -2.90
C TYR A 205 8.07 -18.76 -3.30
N ASP A 206 8.17 -20.03 -3.76
CA ASP A 206 9.44 -20.60 -4.18
C ASP A 206 10.00 -19.90 -5.41
N GLU A 207 9.14 -19.49 -6.32
CA GLU A 207 9.53 -18.72 -7.50
C GLU A 207 9.89 -17.29 -7.14
N ALA A 208 9.19 -16.69 -6.16
CA ALA A 208 9.55 -15.39 -5.59
C ALA A 208 10.97 -15.42 -5.01
N TRP A 209 11.31 -16.48 -4.27
CA TRP A 209 12.66 -16.73 -3.78
C TRP A 209 13.69 -16.78 -4.90
N MET A 210 13.41 -17.52 -5.96
CA MET A 210 14.32 -17.62 -7.11
C MET A 210 14.51 -16.27 -7.81
N ALA A 211 13.44 -15.49 -7.96
CA ALA A 211 13.51 -14.16 -8.58
C ALA A 211 14.34 -13.19 -7.72
N ALA A 212 14.06 -13.10 -6.42
CA ALA A 212 14.81 -12.26 -5.50
C ALA A 212 16.30 -12.64 -5.45
N ARG A 213 16.62 -13.95 -5.39
CA ARG A 213 18.01 -14.41 -5.43
C ARG A 213 18.73 -14.09 -6.74
N ARG A 214 18.02 -13.98 -7.87
CA ARG A 214 18.66 -13.50 -9.12
C ARG A 214 19.15 -12.06 -8.98
N ALA A 215 18.34 -11.20 -8.36
CA ALA A 215 18.78 -9.84 -8.06
C ALA A 215 19.99 -9.84 -7.10
N LEU A 216 19.92 -10.59 -6.00
CA LEU A 216 21.00 -10.65 -4.99
C LEU A 216 22.31 -11.27 -5.49
N LYS A 217 22.29 -12.06 -6.56
CA LYS A 217 23.53 -12.50 -7.21
C LYS A 217 24.32 -11.34 -7.80
N CYS A 218 23.65 -10.31 -8.26
CA CYS A 218 24.28 -9.12 -8.82
C CYS A 218 24.64 -8.09 -7.73
N ASP A 219 23.76 -7.91 -6.77
CA ASP A 219 23.97 -7.02 -5.63
C ASP A 219 23.38 -7.67 -4.37
N GLU A 220 24.23 -8.17 -3.50
CA GLU A 220 23.83 -8.83 -2.26
C GLU A 220 23.16 -7.89 -1.25
N ARG A 221 23.34 -6.58 -1.44
CA ARG A 221 22.79 -5.52 -0.60
C ARG A 221 21.55 -4.88 -1.23
N PHE A 222 21.01 -5.44 -2.31
CA PHE A 222 19.83 -4.87 -2.98
C PHE A 222 18.57 -5.04 -2.14
N VAL A 223 18.23 -4.01 -1.38
CA VAL A 223 17.16 -4.01 -0.37
C VAL A 223 15.80 -4.42 -0.93
N PRO A 224 15.35 -4.00 -2.14
CA PRO A 224 14.05 -4.45 -2.65
C PRO A 224 13.94 -5.97 -2.82
N ALA A 225 15.05 -6.66 -3.13
CA ALA A 225 15.06 -8.12 -3.20
C ALA A 225 15.03 -8.75 -1.81
N LEU A 226 15.72 -8.17 -0.81
CA LEU A 226 15.65 -8.61 0.58
C LEU A 226 14.22 -8.46 1.13
N VAL A 227 13.54 -7.37 0.84
CA VAL A 227 12.11 -7.15 1.17
C VAL A 227 11.23 -8.27 0.59
N ALA A 228 11.42 -8.63 -0.68
CA ALA A 228 10.67 -9.71 -1.30
C ALA A 228 10.92 -11.07 -0.59
N LEU A 229 12.16 -11.34 -0.17
CA LEU A 229 12.49 -12.53 0.61
C LEU A 229 11.83 -12.53 2.00
N VAL A 230 11.82 -11.39 2.70
CA VAL A 230 11.10 -11.25 3.99
C VAL A 230 9.62 -11.58 3.81
N LYS A 231 8.97 -10.95 2.85
CA LYS A 231 7.54 -11.17 2.56
C LYS A 231 7.24 -12.64 2.20
N ALA A 232 8.06 -13.24 1.33
CA ALA A 232 7.90 -14.63 0.92
C ALA A 232 8.10 -15.60 2.08
N SER A 233 9.13 -15.39 2.91
CA SER A 233 9.42 -16.23 4.08
C SER A 233 8.28 -16.18 5.10
N ARG A 234 7.82 -14.97 5.43
CA ARG A 234 6.70 -14.77 6.37
C ARG A 234 5.41 -15.40 5.87
N ALA A 235 5.11 -15.27 4.57
CA ALA A 235 3.94 -15.88 3.96
C ALA A 235 3.98 -17.43 3.95
N GLN A 236 5.18 -18.02 4.06
CA GLN A 236 5.38 -19.47 4.23
C GLN A 236 5.43 -19.91 5.70
N GLY A 237 5.22 -19.00 6.68
CA GLY A 237 5.35 -19.30 8.10
C GLY A 237 6.79 -19.53 8.56
N ARG A 238 7.79 -19.05 7.79
CA ARG A 238 9.22 -19.12 8.13
C ARG A 238 9.64 -17.84 8.83
N ASP A 239 9.01 -17.58 9.99
CA ASP A 239 9.11 -16.27 10.66
C ASP A 239 10.53 -15.96 11.13
N GLU A 240 11.24 -16.92 11.74
CA GLU A 240 12.63 -16.74 12.18
C GLU A 240 13.57 -16.36 11.01
N LEU A 241 13.38 -16.99 9.84
CA LEU A 241 14.14 -16.66 8.63
C LEU A 241 13.79 -15.27 8.12
N ALA A 242 12.49 -14.91 8.10
CA ALA A 242 12.03 -13.60 7.69
C ALA A 242 12.62 -12.50 8.58
N ASP A 243 12.65 -12.72 9.89
CA ASP A 243 13.19 -11.78 10.87
C ASP A 243 14.70 -11.62 10.72
N SER A 244 15.44 -12.72 10.51
CA SER A 244 16.88 -12.67 10.24
C SER A 244 17.20 -11.87 8.97
N ILE A 245 16.45 -12.06 7.89
CA ILE A 245 16.63 -11.30 6.65
C ILE A 245 16.25 -9.83 6.86
N LEU A 246 15.20 -9.54 7.61
CA LEU A 246 14.75 -8.17 7.92
C LEU A 246 15.81 -7.42 8.71
N ASP A 247 16.39 -8.05 9.73
CA ASP A 247 17.47 -7.47 10.54
C ASP A 247 18.70 -7.18 9.68
N GLN A 248 19.08 -8.09 8.79
CA GLN A 248 20.15 -7.87 7.82
C GLN A 248 19.84 -6.70 6.88
N ALA A 249 18.61 -6.63 6.34
CA ALA A 249 18.19 -5.57 5.44
C ALA A 249 18.21 -4.18 6.11
N LEU A 250 17.80 -4.09 7.39
CA LEU A 250 17.87 -2.87 8.19
C LEU A 250 19.32 -2.42 8.46
N GLN A 251 20.28 -3.36 8.55
CA GLN A 251 21.71 -3.03 8.63
C GLN A 251 22.26 -2.53 7.29
N VAL A 252 21.71 -3.00 6.18
CA VAL A 252 22.09 -2.54 4.83
C VAL A 252 21.59 -1.13 4.54
N ASP A 253 20.32 -0.85 4.84
CA ASP A 253 19.71 0.47 4.66
C ASP A 253 18.65 0.72 5.73
N SER A 254 19.02 1.45 6.76
CA SER A 254 18.13 1.88 7.85
C SER A 254 17.16 3.01 7.46
N ASN A 255 17.24 3.53 6.24
CA ASN A 255 16.36 4.59 5.74
C ASN A 255 15.33 4.07 4.70
N PHE A 256 15.25 2.76 4.48
CA PHE A 256 14.27 2.19 3.57
C PHE A 256 12.92 2.02 4.28
N ALA A 257 11.93 2.81 3.89
CA ALA A 257 10.63 2.91 4.60
C ALA A 257 9.89 1.57 4.75
N GLU A 258 9.97 0.70 3.73
CA GLU A 258 9.26 -0.57 3.74
C GLU A 258 9.83 -1.56 4.78
N LEU A 259 11.13 -1.48 5.09
CA LEU A 259 11.72 -2.28 6.16
C LEU A 259 11.14 -1.92 7.52
N HIS A 260 10.95 -0.63 7.80
CA HIS A 260 10.31 -0.19 9.03
C HIS A 260 8.83 -0.58 9.11
N PHE A 261 8.14 -0.59 7.97
CA PHE A 261 6.77 -1.11 7.93
C PHE A 261 6.73 -2.61 8.26
N LEU A 262 7.62 -3.41 7.65
CA LEU A 262 7.74 -4.86 7.93
C LEU A 262 8.16 -5.15 9.38
N ASP A 263 9.02 -4.31 9.95
CA ASP A 263 9.41 -4.39 11.35
C ASP A 263 8.22 -4.06 12.28
N GLY A 264 7.43 -3.06 11.93
CA GLY A 264 6.18 -2.76 12.61
C GLY A 264 5.18 -3.93 12.59
N GLU A 265 5.04 -4.62 11.45
CA GLU A 265 4.21 -5.82 11.34
C GLU A 265 4.75 -6.99 12.20
N ARG A 266 6.09 -7.17 12.26
CA ARG A 266 6.74 -8.14 13.14
C ARG A 266 6.44 -7.84 14.61
N LEU A 267 6.73 -6.61 15.04
CA LEU A 267 6.56 -6.16 16.41
C LEU A 267 5.10 -6.20 16.88
N LYS A 268 4.17 -5.88 15.97
CA LYS A 268 2.72 -5.97 16.26
C LYS A 268 2.27 -7.39 16.58
N ALA A 269 2.88 -8.39 15.98
CA ALA A 269 2.55 -9.80 16.23
C ALA A 269 3.06 -10.29 17.60
N GLU A 270 4.04 -9.60 18.20
CA GLU A 270 4.62 -9.95 19.50
C GLU A 270 3.81 -9.32 20.65
N PRO A 271 3.39 -10.12 21.66
CA PRO A 271 2.68 -9.59 22.81
C PRO A 271 3.46 -8.50 23.55
N GLY A 272 2.80 -7.37 23.80
CA GLY A 272 3.39 -6.26 24.58
C GLY A 272 4.25 -5.27 23.79
N ARG A 273 4.58 -5.53 22.52
CA ARG A 273 5.47 -4.66 21.71
C ARG A 273 4.73 -3.67 20.80
N LEU A 274 3.45 -3.43 21.07
CA LEU A 274 2.63 -2.52 20.25
C LEU A 274 3.20 -1.10 20.15
N ARG A 275 3.82 -0.58 21.22
CA ARG A 275 4.45 0.75 21.20
C ARG A 275 5.63 0.81 20.22
N GLU A 276 6.44 -0.24 20.19
CA GLU A 276 7.57 -0.36 19.27
C GLU A 276 7.07 -0.50 17.82
N ALA A 277 6.02 -1.29 17.60
CA ALA A 277 5.37 -1.39 16.31
C ALA A 277 4.88 -0.02 15.79
N MET A 278 4.23 0.76 16.65
CA MET A 278 3.79 2.11 16.29
C MET A 278 4.96 3.03 15.95
N ALA A 279 6.08 2.95 16.69
CA ALA A 279 7.28 3.72 16.38
C ALA A 279 7.89 3.33 15.03
N ALA A 280 7.89 2.04 14.69
CA ALA A 280 8.34 1.54 13.40
C ALA A 280 7.44 2.03 12.24
N TYR A 281 6.12 1.95 12.37
CA TYR A 281 5.20 2.52 11.37
C TYR A 281 5.38 4.03 11.23
N GLN A 282 5.57 4.75 12.33
CA GLN A 282 5.83 6.18 12.31
C GLN A 282 7.14 6.49 11.58
N ARG A 283 8.19 5.68 11.78
CA ARG A 283 9.44 5.82 11.04
C ARG A 283 9.24 5.58 9.55
N ALA A 284 8.46 4.55 9.17
CA ALA A 284 8.10 4.29 7.77
C ALA A 284 7.41 5.50 7.12
N VAL A 285 6.43 6.11 7.81
CA VAL A 285 5.71 7.30 7.35
C VAL A 285 6.63 8.53 7.25
N GLN A 286 7.57 8.71 8.19
CA GLN A 286 8.55 9.81 8.14
C GLN A 286 9.48 9.68 6.94
N LEU A 287 9.96 8.47 6.66
CA LEU A 287 10.86 8.20 5.55
C LEU A 287 10.15 8.33 4.20
N ARG A 288 8.90 7.87 4.12
CA ARG A 288 8.08 7.94 2.90
C ARG A 288 6.64 8.36 3.26
N PRO A 289 6.33 9.65 3.31
CA PRO A 289 4.98 10.14 3.61
C PRO A 289 3.90 9.62 2.65
N SER A 290 4.30 9.27 1.43
CA SER A 290 3.44 8.66 0.41
C SER A 290 3.21 7.15 0.56
N TYR A 291 3.63 6.54 1.69
CA TYR A 291 3.44 5.11 1.94
C TYR A 291 2.05 4.85 2.55
N ALA A 292 1.07 4.55 1.70
CA ALA A 292 -0.33 4.42 2.10
C ALA A 292 -0.55 3.31 3.15
N GLU A 293 0.13 2.17 3.02
CA GLU A 293 0.00 1.05 3.95
C GLU A 293 0.53 1.42 5.34
N ALA A 294 1.65 2.13 5.42
CA ALA A 294 2.18 2.61 6.69
C ALA A 294 1.27 3.67 7.33
N GLN A 295 0.69 4.57 6.52
CA GLN A 295 -0.32 5.53 6.98
C GLN A 295 -1.54 4.80 7.57
N MET A 296 -2.05 3.80 6.86
CA MET A 296 -3.18 3.00 7.33
C MET A 296 -2.86 2.21 8.60
N ALA A 297 -1.70 1.54 8.65
CA ALA A 297 -1.29 0.75 9.81
C ALA A 297 -1.17 1.63 11.06
N LEU A 298 -0.52 2.79 10.94
CA LEU A 298 -0.39 3.74 12.04
C LEU A 298 -1.77 4.30 12.46
N GLY A 299 -2.61 4.67 11.49
CA GLY A 299 -3.98 5.13 11.75
C GLY A 299 -4.82 4.11 12.51
N ILE A 300 -4.74 2.83 12.17
CA ILE A 300 -5.44 1.74 12.85
C ILE A 300 -4.98 1.62 14.31
N GLN A 301 -3.67 1.67 14.57
CA GLN A 301 -3.15 1.59 15.93
C GLN A 301 -3.52 2.81 16.77
N LEU A 302 -3.52 4.01 16.18
CA LEU A 302 -3.96 5.23 16.84
C LEU A 302 -5.47 5.19 17.16
N LEU A 303 -6.29 4.69 16.22
CA LEU A 303 -7.73 4.50 16.44
C LEU A 303 -7.99 3.52 17.60
N ALA A 304 -7.29 2.38 17.60
CA ALA A 304 -7.37 1.38 18.66
C ALA A 304 -6.92 1.94 20.02
N GLY A 305 -5.91 2.79 20.03
CA GLY A 305 -5.41 3.49 21.23
C GLY A 305 -6.25 4.68 21.68
N GLY A 306 -7.35 5.02 20.98
CA GLY A 306 -8.24 6.15 21.30
C GLY A 306 -7.75 7.52 20.83
N ASN A 307 -6.65 7.59 20.11
CA ASN A 307 -6.20 8.82 19.43
C ASN A 307 -6.93 8.99 18.10
N TYR A 308 -8.21 9.33 18.18
CA TYR A 308 -9.10 9.40 17.01
C TYR A 308 -8.71 10.50 16.01
N SER A 309 -8.25 11.65 16.49
CA SER A 309 -7.83 12.76 15.64
C SER A 309 -6.54 12.41 14.88
N GLY A 310 -5.58 11.76 15.53
CA GLY A 310 -4.38 11.25 14.90
C GLY A 310 -4.71 10.18 13.83
N ALA A 311 -5.59 9.23 14.18
CA ALA A 311 -6.04 8.21 13.23
C ALA A 311 -6.69 8.83 11.99
N LEU A 312 -7.58 9.82 12.18
CA LEU A 312 -8.26 10.51 11.08
C LEU A 312 -7.26 11.18 10.14
N SER A 313 -6.24 11.87 10.68
CA SER A 313 -5.20 12.52 9.86
C SER A 313 -4.46 11.51 8.97
N HIS A 314 -4.07 10.35 9.52
CA HIS A 314 -3.38 9.31 8.77
C HIS A 314 -4.28 8.63 7.72
N PHE A 315 -5.56 8.39 8.02
CA PHE A 315 -6.49 7.85 7.04
C PHE A 315 -6.82 8.84 5.92
N GLN A 316 -6.90 10.14 6.21
CA GLN A 316 -7.04 11.18 5.18
C GLN A 316 -5.81 11.25 4.28
N ALA A 317 -4.60 11.12 4.85
CA ALA A 317 -3.38 11.01 4.04
C ALA A 317 -3.42 9.77 3.14
N ALA A 318 -3.85 8.61 3.66
CA ALA A 318 -4.02 7.41 2.87
C ALA A 318 -5.08 7.57 1.77
N GLU A 319 -6.19 8.26 2.03
CA GLU A 319 -7.23 8.56 1.04
C GLU A 319 -6.68 9.36 -0.15
N GLN A 320 -5.84 10.36 0.12
CA GLN A 320 -5.20 11.14 -0.95
C GLN A 320 -4.28 10.29 -1.83
N LEU A 321 -3.65 9.27 -1.26
CA LEU A 321 -2.73 8.38 -1.96
C LEU A 321 -3.46 7.29 -2.75
N VAL A 322 -4.49 6.69 -2.16
CA VAL A 322 -5.22 5.54 -2.73
C VAL A 322 -6.75 5.72 -2.60
N PRO A 323 -7.33 6.72 -3.27
CA PRO A 323 -8.75 7.09 -3.12
C PRO A 323 -9.74 6.02 -3.57
N THR A 324 -9.27 5.02 -4.31
CA THR A 324 -10.08 3.91 -4.82
C THR A 324 -9.98 2.63 -3.97
N LEU A 325 -9.25 2.66 -2.85
CA LEU A 325 -9.13 1.52 -1.95
C LEU A 325 -10.27 1.52 -0.93
N PRO A 326 -11.23 0.56 -0.97
CA PRO A 326 -12.40 0.54 -0.08
C PRO A 326 -12.03 0.55 1.41
N ALA A 327 -10.94 -0.13 1.80
CA ALA A 327 -10.49 -0.21 3.19
C ALA A 327 -10.16 1.16 3.80
N VAL A 328 -9.64 2.10 3.01
CA VAL A 328 -9.37 3.47 3.48
C VAL A 328 -10.65 4.14 3.92
N HIS A 329 -11.71 4.01 3.12
CA HIS A 329 -13.00 4.63 3.40
C HIS A 329 -13.74 3.96 4.57
N VAL A 330 -13.55 2.65 4.80
CA VAL A 330 -14.04 1.97 6.01
C VAL A 330 -13.36 2.55 7.24
N ASN A 331 -12.02 2.63 7.24
CA ASN A 331 -11.25 3.17 8.36
C ASN A 331 -11.56 4.65 8.64
N LEU A 332 -11.76 5.46 7.58
CA LEU A 332 -12.26 6.83 7.72
C LEU A 332 -13.65 6.86 8.37
N GLY A 333 -14.55 5.98 7.96
CA GLY A 333 -15.86 5.83 8.54
C GLY A 333 -15.79 5.56 10.05
N ASP A 334 -14.92 4.64 10.48
CA ASP A 334 -14.68 4.32 11.88
C ASP A 334 -14.10 5.51 12.66
N ALA A 335 -13.12 6.22 12.10
CA ALA A 335 -12.52 7.39 12.74
C ALA A 335 -13.51 8.56 12.86
N TYR A 336 -14.30 8.83 11.83
CA TYR A 336 -15.37 9.83 11.88
C TYR A 336 -16.44 9.44 12.89
N ARG A 337 -16.83 8.15 12.98
CA ARG A 337 -17.79 7.67 13.98
C ARG A 337 -17.25 7.87 15.40
N ALA A 338 -15.98 7.54 15.63
CA ALA A 338 -15.34 7.72 16.93
C ALA A 338 -15.25 9.20 17.36
N THR A 339 -15.15 10.11 16.40
CA THR A 339 -15.15 11.57 16.63
C THR A 339 -16.55 12.19 16.56
N LYS A 340 -17.62 11.39 16.43
CA LYS A 340 -19.03 11.81 16.33
C LYS A 340 -19.33 12.69 15.10
N GLN A 341 -18.54 12.59 14.06
CA GLN A 341 -18.78 13.22 12.76
C GLN A 341 -19.69 12.29 11.92
N TRP A 342 -20.97 12.25 12.30
CA TRP A 342 -21.92 11.23 11.84
C TRP A 342 -22.13 11.23 10.33
N THR A 343 -22.26 12.41 9.75
CA THR A 343 -22.50 12.59 8.30
C THR A 343 -21.29 12.17 7.48
N GLU A 344 -20.10 12.55 7.92
CA GLU A 344 -18.82 12.20 7.29
C GLU A 344 -18.59 10.68 7.37
N SER A 345 -18.87 10.09 8.54
CA SER A 345 -18.80 8.65 8.75
C SER A 345 -19.72 7.90 7.77
N GLN A 346 -20.98 8.32 7.64
CA GLN A 346 -21.91 7.70 6.68
C GLN A 346 -21.41 7.84 5.23
N ARG A 347 -20.90 9.02 4.87
CA ARG A 347 -20.37 9.27 3.52
C ARG A 347 -19.19 8.35 3.23
N ALA A 348 -18.29 8.18 4.19
CA ALA A 348 -17.11 7.32 4.03
C ALA A 348 -17.49 5.85 3.84
N TYR A 349 -18.37 5.29 4.68
CA TYR A 349 -18.84 3.90 4.49
C TYR A 349 -19.57 3.71 3.17
N ARG A 350 -20.42 4.68 2.76
CA ARG A 350 -21.09 4.60 1.46
C ARG A 350 -20.12 4.65 0.31
N ARG A 351 -19.06 5.47 0.42
CA ARG A 351 -18.00 5.50 -0.59
C ARG A 351 -17.29 4.15 -0.70
N ALA A 352 -17.04 3.47 0.42
CA ALA A 352 -16.50 2.11 0.41
C ALA A 352 -17.41 1.13 -0.35
N LEU A 353 -18.73 1.22 -0.14
CA LEU A 353 -19.73 0.38 -0.84
C LEU A 353 -19.90 0.73 -2.33
N GLU A 354 -19.72 1.98 -2.73
CA GLU A 354 -19.66 2.37 -4.15
C GLU A 354 -18.46 1.74 -4.86
N LEU A 355 -17.30 1.68 -4.18
CA LEU A 355 -16.10 1.07 -4.72
C LEU A 355 -16.16 -0.46 -4.73
N ARG A 356 -16.82 -1.04 -3.74
CA ARG A 356 -17.07 -2.48 -3.63
C ARG A 356 -18.44 -2.73 -2.98
N SER A 357 -19.42 -3.09 -3.81
CA SER A 357 -20.82 -3.25 -3.37
C SER A 357 -21.05 -4.38 -2.36
N LYS A 358 -20.17 -5.39 -2.32
CA LYS A 358 -20.19 -6.47 -1.32
C LYS A 358 -19.01 -6.26 -0.37
N LEU A 359 -19.22 -5.52 0.69
CA LEU A 359 -18.24 -5.18 1.69
C LEU A 359 -18.88 -5.23 3.08
N PRO A 360 -18.93 -6.41 3.70
CA PRO A 360 -19.58 -6.61 4.99
C PRO A 360 -19.13 -5.61 6.05
N GLU A 361 -17.84 -5.26 6.06
CA GLU A 361 -17.25 -4.32 7.04
C GLU A 361 -17.91 -2.94 6.98
N ALA A 362 -18.24 -2.48 5.79
CA ALA A 362 -18.92 -1.18 5.64
C ALA A 362 -20.37 -1.24 6.13
N HIS A 363 -21.09 -2.34 5.90
CA HIS A 363 -22.41 -2.56 6.45
C HIS A 363 -22.40 -2.67 7.98
N TYR A 364 -21.42 -3.37 8.54
CA TYR A 364 -21.23 -3.42 9.99
C TYR A 364 -20.96 -2.03 10.58
N GLY A 365 -20.04 -1.26 9.95
CA GLY A 365 -19.74 0.11 10.34
C GLY A 365 -20.95 1.03 10.28
N LEU A 366 -21.78 0.95 9.22
CA LEU A 366 -23.05 1.69 9.10
C LEU A 366 -24.05 1.30 10.19
N GLY A 367 -24.18 0.02 10.50
CA GLY A 367 -25.02 -0.46 11.58
C GLY A 367 -24.62 0.13 12.94
N LEU A 368 -23.35 0.11 13.23
CA LEU A 368 -22.80 0.72 14.47
C LEU A 368 -22.91 2.25 14.47
N LEU A 369 -22.76 2.88 13.32
CA LEU A 369 -22.96 4.33 13.16
C LEU A 369 -24.38 4.72 13.57
N PHE A 370 -25.40 4.12 12.95
CA PHE A 370 -26.79 4.45 13.26
C PHE A 370 -27.18 4.09 14.69
N LEU A 371 -26.65 3.01 15.26
CA LEU A 371 -26.83 2.67 16.65
C LEU A 371 -26.21 3.72 17.59
N SER A 372 -24.97 4.16 17.31
CA SER A 372 -24.24 5.10 18.16
C SER A 372 -24.76 6.54 18.06
N ALA A 373 -25.29 6.91 16.90
CA ALA A 373 -25.77 8.26 16.58
C ALA A 373 -27.29 8.42 16.76
N ALA A 374 -27.98 7.39 17.29
CA ALA A 374 -29.42 7.43 17.46
C ALA A 374 -29.85 8.62 18.35
N GLY A 375 -30.66 9.53 17.78
CA GLY A 375 -31.05 10.80 18.40
C GLY A 375 -30.12 11.98 18.11
N ASP A 376 -28.87 11.75 17.73
CA ASP A 376 -27.89 12.79 17.42
C ASP A 376 -27.60 12.90 15.90
N PHE A 377 -28.11 11.95 15.11
CA PHE A 377 -27.87 11.96 13.65
C PHE A 377 -28.69 13.06 12.98
N PRO A 378 -28.09 13.97 12.19
CA PRO A 378 -28.80 15.05 11.53
C PRO A 378 -29.94 14.54 10.63
N GLY A 379 -31.17 15.00 10.89
CA GLY A 379 -32.36 14.68 10.10
C GLY A 379 -32.93 13.27 10.30
N LEU A 380 -32.50 12.52 11.31
CA LEU A 380 -33.08 11.23 11.67
C LEU A 380 -33.55 11.24 13.14
N ASP A 381 -34.76 10.77 13.39
CA ASP A 381 -35.20 10.42 14.73
C ASP A 381 -34.55 9.10 15.19
N ALA A 382 -34.58 8.86 16.50
CA ALA A 382 -33.95 7.69 17.09
C ALA A 382 -34.54 6.37 16.58
N LEU A 383 -35.86 6.31 16.36
CA LEU A 383 -36.52 5.10 15.86
C LEU A 383 -36.03 4.76 14.43
N THR A 384 -36.04 5.74 13.54
CA THR A 384 -35.55 5.58 12.18
C THR A 384 -34.07 5.20 12.14
N ALA A 385 -33.25 5.76 13.04
CA ALA A 385 -31.84 5.38 13.15
C ALA A 385 -31.67 3.91 13.59
N TYR A 386 -32.43 3.45 14.58
CA TYR A 386 -32.39 2.04 15.01
C TYR A 386 -32.84 1.08 13.90
N GLU A 387 -33.91 1.43 13.16
CA GLU A 387 -34.37 0.61 12.03
C GLU A 387 -33.29 0.50 10.93
N LYS A 388 -32.63 1.60 10.59
CA LYS A 388 -31.48 1.58 9.67
C LYS A 388 -30.32 0.73 10.21
N ALA A 389 -30.03 0.78 11.50
CA ALA A 389 -29.00 -0.05 12.13
C ALA A 389 -29.32 -1.55 11.95
N VAL A 390 -30.58 -1.94 12.16
CA VAL A 390 -31.04 -3.33 11.94
C VAL A 390 -30.84 -3.75 10.48
N ASP A 391 -31.22 -2.91 9.52
CA ASP A 391 -31.09 -3.22 8.11
C ASP A 391 -29.62 -3.45 7.72
N GLU A 392 -28.72 -2.58 8.15
CA GLU A 392 -27.31 -2.67 7.82
C GLU A 392 -26.62 -3.87 8.50
N LEU A 393 -26.94 -4.17 9.77
CA LEU A 393 -26.43 -5.36 10.44
C LEU A 393 -26.94 -6.66 9.83
N ASN A 394 -28.18 -6.71 9.34
CA ASN A 394 -28.70 -7.86 8.62
C ASN A 394 -28.00 -8.07 7.27
N ARG A 395 -27.68 -6.99 6.54
CA ARG A 395 -26.86 -7.05 5.31
C ARG A 395 -25.47 -7.59 5.60
N TYR A 396 -24.81 -7.07 6.65
CA TYR A 396 -23.54 -7.60 7.11
C TYR A 396 -23.58 -9.11 7.32
N ARG A 397 -24.55 -9.59 8.11
CA ARG A 397 -24.71 -11.02 8.40
C ARG A 397 -24.99 -11.85 7.16
N SER A 398 -25.83 -11.34 6.27
CA SER A 398 -26.15 -11.99 5.00
C SER A 398 -24.92 -12.13 4.09
N GLU A 399 -24.08 -11.11 4.02
CA GLU A 399 -22.86 -11.12 3.20
C GLU A 399 -21.75 -11.98 3.83
N MET A 400 -21.65 -12.01 5.15
CA MET A 400 -20.74 -12.89 5.87
C MET A 400 -21.13 -14.36 5.72
N GLY A 401 -22.41 -14.68 5.83
CA GLY A 401 -22.91 -16.05 5.72
C GLY A 401 -22.13 -17.03 6.62
N PRO A 402 -21.61 -18.15 6.06
CA PRO A 402 -20.86 -19.14 6.84
C PRO A 402 -19.53 -18.64 7.41
N ARG A 403 -19.04 -17.48 6.96
CA ARG A 403 -17.79 -16.86 7.45
C ARG A 403 -18.00 -16.07 8.75
N LEU A 404 -19.25 -15.93 9.23
CA LEU A 404 -19.54 -15.23 10.47
C LEU A 404 -18.84 -15.93 11.63
N ALA A 405 -18.06 -15.18 12.41
CA ALA A 405 -17.36 -15.71 13.57
C ALA A 405 -18.35 -16.17 14.65
N LYS A 406 -17.99 -17.19 15.43
CA LYS A 406 -18.86 -17.70 16.51
C LYS A 406 -19.09 -16.68 17.65
N ASP A 407 -18.14 -15.79 17.84
CA ASP A 407 -18.14 -14.69 18.81
C ASP A 407 -18.57 -13.34 18.21
N ASP A 408 -19.19 -13.36 17.01
CA ASP A 408 -19.67 -12.16 16.36
C ASP A 408 -20.80 -11.49 17.17
N GLN A 409 -20.63 -10.21 17.42
CA GLN A 409 -21.53 -9.45 18.30
C GLN A 409 -22.78 -8.89 17.59
N SER A 410 -22.87 -9.03 16.25
CA SER A 410 -23.98 -8.46 15.48
C SER A 410 -25.37 -8.96 15.96
N GLU A 411 -25.43 -10.22 16.42
CA GLU A 411 -26.67 -10.78 16.95
C GLU A 411 -27.08 -10.15 18.30
N GLU A 412 -26.10 -9.83 19.15
CA GLU A 412 -26.36 -9.12 20.40
C GLU A 412 -26.86 -7.70 20.11
N TYR A 413 -26.22 -6.98 19.19
CA TYR A 413 -26.69 -5.66 18.75
C TYR A 413 -28.09 -5.70 18.17
N LEU A 414 -28.44 -6.70 17.37
CA LEU A 414 -29.80 -6.85 16.83
C LEU A 414 -30.84 -7.09 17.92
N ARG A 415 -30.53 -7.89 18.95
CA ARG A 415 -31.41 -8.08 20.13
C ARG A 415 -31.60 -6.79 20.94
N ASP A 416 -30.53 -6.01 21.10
CA ASP A 416 -30.59 -4.73 21.80
C ASP A 416 -31.41 -3.71 21.01
N LEU A 417 -31.21 -3.64 19.70
CA LEU A 417 -31.99 -2.79 18.78
C LEU A 417 -33.48 -3.12 18.81
N ASP A 418 -33.86 -4.40 18.83
CA ASP A 418 -35.27 -4.80 18.96
C ASP A 418 -35.88 -4.24 20.25
N ARG A 419 -35.15 -4.31 21.38
CA ARG A 419 -35.61 -3.73 22.64
C ARG A 419 -35.74 -2.19 22.59
N MET A 420 -34.77 -1.52 21.94
CA MET A 420 -34.78 -0.06 21.79
C MET A 420 -35.92 0.40 20.88
N ILE A 421 -36.17 -0.27 19.76
CA ILE A 421 -37.27 0.00 18.82
C ILE A 421 -38.63 -0.13 19.53
N LYS A 422 -38.84 -1.22 20.28
CA LYS A 422 -40.08 -1.42 21.03
C LYS A 422 -40.30 -0.32 22.07
N ARG A 423 -39.26 0.17 22.73
CA ARG A 423 -39.36 1.29 23.68
C ARG A 423 -39.66 2.61 22.96
N ALA A 424 -38.98 2.91 21.88
CA ALA A 424 -39.17 4.13 21.10
C ALA A 424 -40.59 4.21 20.51
N ARG A 425 -41.12 3.11 19.98
CA ARG A 425 -42.52 3.05 19.47
C ARG A 425 -43.55 3.30 20.57
N ARG A 426 -43.39 2.68 21.75
CA ARG A 426 -44.27 2.92 22.90
C ARG A 426 -44.24 4.37 23.39
N GLN A 427 -43.09 5.01 23.32
CA GLN A 427 -42.94 6.43 23.67
C GLN A 427 -43.69 7.31 22.66
N GLN A 428 -43.53 7.10 21.37
CA GLN A 428 -44.24 7.82 20.32
C GLN A 428 -45.79 7.65 20.40
N GLU A 429 -46.23 6.43 20.74
CA GLU A 429 -47.67 6.17 20.98
C GLU A 429 -48.24 6.98 22.17
N ARG A 430 -47.48 7.06 23.28
CA ARG A 430 -47.85 7.85 24.44
C ARG A 430 -47.91 9.35 24.14
N GLU A 431 -46.93 9.86 23.40
CA GLU A 431 -46.88 11.27 22.98
C GLU A 431 -48.05 11.63 22.04
N ARG A 432 -48.40 10.74 21.14
CA ARG A 432 -49.59 10.91 20.24
C ARG A 432 -50.90 10.79 21.00
N GLY A 433 -51.03 9.86 21.96
CA GLY A 433 -52.24 9.66 22.75
C GLY A 433 -52.44 10.68 23.88
N GLY A 434 -51.40 11.40 24.30
CA GLY A 434 -51.50 12.49 25.26
C GLY A 434 -51.73 13.87 24.68
N ALA A 435 -51.71 13.99 23.31
CA ALA A 435 -52.00 15.21 22.57
C ALA A 435 -53.44 15.28 22.07
N SER A 436 -54.26 14.25 22.35
CA SER A 436 -55.68 14.19 22.09
C SER A 436 -56.46 14.38 23.41
#